data_7cc850fafaa89890fedfbf255903edbd
#
_entry.id   7cc850fafaa89890fedfbf255903edbd
#
_cell.length_a   1.000
_cell.length_b   1.000
_cell.length_c   1.000
_cell.angle_alpha   90.00
_cell.angle_beta   90.00
_cell.angle_gamma   90.00
#
_symmetry.space_group_name_H-M   'P 1'
#
loop_
_entity.id
_entity.type
_entity.pdbx_description
1 polymer ?
#
loop_
_entity_poly.entity_id
_entity_poly.type
_entity_poly.pdbx_seq_one_letter_code
_entity_poly.pdbx_strand_id
1 'polypeptide(L)'
;MQSEQEILLEHLAKDDDMAYTLLYKQFYVPMVLFASQYINNEEASKDVVQEFFISMLGQKKDFENVTALKVYLYHSVKNRCMNYIQHEQVKGRYEAFVLREFDDVDLFWDRVLEEDIYARVLEVVQELPRQYRNVMMLSLDGYKISEVAEKMGISLETA
;
A
#
# COMPACT_ATOMS: atom_id res chain seq x y z
N MET A 1 20.01 11.08 -6.94
CA MET A 1 19.17 10.30 -7.86
C MET A 1 17.73 10.36 -7.33
N GLN A 2 16.80 10.80 -8.15
CA GLN A 2 15.40 10.86 -7.75
C GLN A 2 14.81 9.46 -7.57
N SER A 3 14.01 9.28 -6.55
CA SER A 3 13.26 8.03 -6.36
C SER A 3 12.15 7.91 -7.41
N GLU A 4 11.73 6.68 -7.74
CA GLU A 4 10.58 6.45 -8.64
C GLU A 4 9.31 7.19 -8.18
N GLN A 5 9.17 7.39 -6.88
CA GLN A 5 8.05 8.08 -6.27
C GLN A 5 8.12 9.60 -6.46
N GLU A 6 9.30 10.19 -6.39
CA GLU A 6 9.49 11.62 -6.69
C GLU A 6 9.21 11.91 -8.17
N ILE A 7 9.66 11.02 -9.05
CA ILE A 7 9.37 11.11 -10.49
C ILE A 7 7.85 11.05 -10.74
N LEU A 8 7.16 10.14 -10.07
CA LEU A 8 5.70 10.04 -10.15
C LEU A 8 5.01 11.34 -9.73
N LEU A 9 5.42 11.96 -8.61
CA LEU A 9 4.84 13.23 -8.14
C LEU A 9 5.02 14.36 -9.14
N GLU A 10 6.19 14.46 -9.76
CA GLU A 10 6.46 15.47 -10.81
C GLU A 10 5.55 15.30 -12.03
N HIS A 11 5.36 14.05 -12.48
CA HIS A 11 4.47 13.76 -13.60
C HIS A 11 2.99 13.99 -13.25
N LEU A 12 2.56 13.67 -12.03
CA LEU A 12 1.20 13.98 -11.55
C LEU A 12 0.92 15.48 -11.51
N ALA A 13 1.89 16.29 -11.09
CA ALA A 13 1.78 17.74 -11.08
C ALA A 13 1.66 18.32 -12.49
N LYS A 14 2.22 17.66 -13.50
CA LYS A 14 2.14 18.03 -14.92
C LYS A 14 0.91 17.50 -15.62
N ASP A 15 0.23 16.48 -15.04
CA ASP A 15 -0.90 15.76 -15.62
C ASP A 15 -0.58 15.19 -17.01
N ASP A 16 0.58 14.56 -17.14
CA ASP A 16 1.02 13.93 -18.38
C ASP A 16 0.73 12.42 -18.43
N ASP A 17 0.83 11.85 -19.61
CA ASP A 17 0.52 10.42 -19.82
C ASP A 17 1.42 9.47 -19.00
N MET A 18 2.65 9.91 -18.70
CA MET A 18 3.58 9.13 -17.89
C MET A 18 3.12 9.02 -16.44
N ALA A 19 2.44 10.04 -15.91
CA ALA A 19 1.90 10.04 -14.56
C ALA A 19 0.97 8.84 -14.32
N TYR A 20 0.05 8.61 -15.23
CA TYR A 20 -0.91 7.50 -15.12
C TYR A 20 -0.25 6.15 -15.29
N THR A 21 0.71 6.03 -16.19
CA THR A 21 1.48 4.79 -16.38
C THR A 21 2.24 4.43 -15.10
N LEU A 22 2.94 5.37 -14.50
CA LEU A 22 3.69 5.17 -13.26
C LEU A 22 2.77 4.89 -12.07
N LEU A 23 1.67 5.64 -11.96
CA LEU A 23 0.68 5.46 -10.90
C LEU A 23 0.07 4.06 -10.97
N TYR A 24 -0.37 3.65 -12.14
CA TYR A 24 -0.94 2.31 -12.36
C TYR A 24 0.08 1.21 -12.05
N LYS A 25 1.29 1.33 -12.58
CA LYS A 25 2.35 0.35 -12.35
C LYS A 25 2.68 0.17 -10.87
N GLN A 26 2.73 1.26 -10.11
CA GLN A 26 3.12 1.22 -8.70
C GLN A 26 1.97 0.86 -7.75
N PHE A 27 0.75 1.27 -8.06
CA PHE A 27 -0.36 1.23 -7.10
C PHE A 27 -1.53 0.33 -7.49
N TYR A 28 -1.64 -0.15 -8.73
CA TYR A 28 -2.80 -0.95 -9.12
C TYR A 28 -2.93 -2.23 -8.28
N VAL A 29 -1.90 -3.05 -8.21
CA VAL A 29 -1.94 -4.31 -7.44
C VAL A 29 -2.16 -4.06 -5.94
N PRO A 30 -1.40 -3.17 -5.28
CA PRO A 30 -1.67 -2.81 -3.89
C PRO A 30 -3.10 -2.32 -3.63
N MET A 31 -3.66 -1.52 -4.54
CA MET A 31 -5.03 -1.02 -4.41
C MET A 31 -6.07 -2.13 -4.57
N VAL A 32 -5.88 -3.07 -5.50
CA VAL A 32 -6.77 -4.23 -5.65
C VAL A 32 -6.74 -5.11 -4.40
N LEU A 33 -5.56 -5.38 -3.86
CA LEU A 33 -5.41 -6.14 -2.61
C LEU A 33 -6.10 -5.42 -1.44
N PHE A 34 -5.95 -4.11 -1.36
CA PHE A 34 -6.62 -3.30 -0.36
C PHE A 34 -8.15 -3.33 -0.52
N ALA A 35 -8.66 -3.14 -1.74
CA ALA A 35 -10.09 -3.20 -2.03
C ALA A 35 -10.69 -4.58 -1.70
N SER A 36 -9.95 -5.66 -1.96
CA SER A 36 -10.39 -7.03 -1.70
C SER A 36 -10.60 -7.34 -0.21
N GLN A 37 -10.06 -6.53 0.68
CA GLN A 37 -10.30 -6.63 2.12
C GLN A 37 -11.69 -6.11 2.52
N TYR A 38 -12.26 -5.21 1.73
CA TYR A 38 -13.62 -4.68 1.92
C TYR A 38 -14.65 -5.45 1.10
N ILE A 39 -14.30 -5.78 -0.13
CA ILE A 39 -15.18 -6.44 -1.10
C ILE A 39 -14.69 -7.87 -1.29
N ASN A 40 -15.46 -8.84 -0.80
CA ASN A 40 -15.13 -10.27 -0.94
C ASN A 40 -15.47 -10.80 -2.35
N ASN A 41 -14.98 -10.10 -3.37
CA ASN A 41 -15.14 -10.45 -4.78
C ASN A 41 -14.00 -9.81 -5.56
N GLU A 42 -13.15 -10.65 -6.17
CA GLU A 42 -11.96 -10.19 -6.88
C GLU A 42 -12.30 -9.31 -8.08
N GLU A 43 -13.26 -9.69 -8.90
CA GLU A 43 -13.67 -8.92 -10.09
C GLU A 43 -14.25 -7.55 -9.69
N ALA A 44 -15.10 -7.50 -8.68
CA ALA A 44 -15.64 -6.26 -8.17
C ALA A 44 -14.54 -5.35 -7.57
N SER A 45 -13.56 -5.92 -6.90
CA SER A 45 -12.40 -5.19 -6.38
C SER A 45 -11.58 -4.56 -7.50
N LYS A 46 -11.31 -5.30 -8.57
CA LYS A 46 -10.63 -4.80 -9.76
C LYS A 46 -11.44 -3.69 -10.45
N ASP A 47 -12.74 -3.85 -10.59
CA ASP A 47 -13.61 -2.86 -11.21
C ASP A 47 -13.61 -1.53 -10.43
N VAL A 48 -13.73 -1.59 -9.11
CA VAL A 48 -13.69 -0.41 -8.24
C VAL A 48 -12.37 0.34 -8.39
N VAL A 49 -11.25 -0.38 -8.42
CA VAL A 49 -9.92 0.22 -8.57
C VAL A 49 -9.73 0.80 -9.96
N GLN A 50 -10.14 0.11 -11.01
CA GLN A 50 -10.07 0.62 -12.38
C GLN A 50 -10.91 1.88 -12.57
N GLU A 51 -12.13 1.92 -12.06
CA GLU A 51 -12.99 3.11 -12.07
C GLU A 51 -12.33 4.29 -11.34
N PHE A 52 -11.65 4.01 -10.23
CA PHE A 52 -10.89 5.03 -9.52
C PHE A 52 -9.76 5.61 -10.39
N PHE A 53 -8.93 4.77 -11.01
CA PHE A 53 -7.86 5.23 -11.90
C PHE A 53 -8.40 6.02 -13.10
N ILE A 54 -9.49 5.55 -13.71
CA ILE A 54 -10.17 6.26 -14.80
C ILE A 54 -10.64 7.65 -14.33
N SER A 55 -11.17 7.75 -13.11
CA SER A 55 -11.63 9.02 -12.55
C SER A 55 -10.53 10.04 -12.30
N MET A 56 -9.28 9.59 -12.21
CA MET A 56 -8.11 10.46 -12.07
C MET A 56 -7.64 11.06 -13.39
N LEU A 57 -8.03 10.48 -14.53
CA LEU A 57 -7.63 10.96 -15.84
C LEU A 57 -8.16 12.40 -16.07
N GLY A 58 -7.30 13.30 -16.53
CA GLY A 58 -7.64 14.70 -16.79
C GLY A 58 -7.83 15.54 -15.53
N GLN A 59 -7.49 15.04 -14.35
CA GLN A 59 -7.52 15.79 -13.10
C GLN A 59 -6.09 16.07 -12.64
N LYS A 60 -5.63 17.27 -12.88
CA LYS A 60 -4.34 17.72 -12.34
C LYS A 60 -4.34 17.59 -10.82
N LYS A 61 -3.41 16.83 -10.29
CA LYS A 61 -3.24 16.58 -8.85
C LYS A 61 -1.83 16.93 -8.43
N ASP A 62 -1.72 17.77 -7.42
CA ASP A 62 -0.46 18.14 -6.81
C ASP A 62 -0.45 17.64 -5.35
N PHE A 63 0.58 16.87 -5.01
CA PHE A 63 0.75 16.29 -3.67
C PHE A 63 2.07 16.77 -3.08
N GLU A 64 2.03 17.19 -1.83
CA GLU A 64 3.21 17.68 -1.11
C GLU A 64 4.32 16.61 -1.00
N ASN A 65 3.91 15.35 -0.84
CA ASN A 65 4.82 14.21 -0.73
C ASN A 65 4.11 12.91 -1.05
N VAL A 66 4.86 11.80 -1.09
CA VAL A 66 4.34 10.47 -1.40
C VAL A 66 3.34 9.98 -0.35
N THR A 67 3.52 10.32 0.91
CA THR A 67 2.57 9.97 1.97
C THR A 67 1.21 10.60 1.73
N ALA A 68 1.16 11.87 1.33
CA ALA A 68 -0.08 12.55 0.96
C ALA A 68 -0.75 11.88 -0.25
N LEU A 69 0.01 11.48 -1.27
CA LEU A 69 -0.49 10.72 -2.40
C LEU A 69 -1.09 9.37 -1.95
N LYS A 70 -0.39 8.58 -1.15
CA LYS A 70 -0.88 7.29 -0.63
C LYS A 70 -2.16 7.45 0.16
N VAL A 71 -2.22 8.41 1.07
CA VAL A 71 -3.44 8.72 1.84
C VAL A 71 -4.61 9.00 0.92
N TYR A 72 -4.41 9.82 -0.09
CA TYR A 72 -5.44 10.12 -1.08
C TYR A 72 -5.92 8.88 -1.83
N LEU A 73 -4.99 8.05 -2.32
CA LEU A 73 -5.30 6.83 -3.07
C LEU A 73 -6.12 5.84 -2.22
N TYR A 74 -5.62 5.49 -1.05
CA TYR A 74 -6.27 4.52 -0.16
C TYR A 74 -7.62 5.02 0.35
N HIS A 75 -7.71 6.29 0.71
CA HIS A 75 -8.98 6.89 1.16
C HIS A 75 -10.02 6.89 0.03
N SER A 76 -9.63 7.25 -1.18
CA SER A 76 -10.52 7.27 -2.34
C SER A 76 -11.01 5.86 -2.70
N VAL A 77 -10.14 4.88 -2.69
CA VAL A 77 -10.51 3.47 -2.96
C VAL A 77 -11.40 2.93 -1.84
N LYS A 78 -11.09 3.21 -0.57
CA LYS A 78 -11.95 2.84 0.56
C LYS A 78 -13.36 3.38 0.39
N ASN A 79 -13.51 4.67 0.09
CA ASN A 79 -14.82 5.29 -0.10
C ASN A 79 -15.61 4.63 -1.24
N ARG A 80 -14.95 4.29 -2.33
CA ARG A 80 -15.59 3.57 -3.45
C ARG A 80 -16.00 2.16 -3.05
N CYS A 81 -15.19 1.46 -2.27
CA CYS A 81 -15.55 0.15 -1.72
C CYS A 81 -16.78 0.24 -0.81
N MET A 82 -16.83 1.24 0.07
CA MET A 82 -17.97 1.46 0.96
C MET A 82 -19.25 1.77 0.17
N ASN A 83 -19.14 2.61 -0.87
CA ASN A 83 -20.28 2.91 -1.75
C ASN A 83 -20.76 1.66 -2.51
N TYR A 84 -19.83 0.84 -3.00
CA TYR A 84 -20.17 -0.42 -3.64
C TYR A 84 -20.90 -1.37 -2.68
N ILE A 85 -20.39 -1.54 -1.47
CA ILE A 85 -21.00 -2.40 -0.45
C ILE A 85 -22.39 -1.91 -0.09
N GLN A 86 -22.59 -0.61 0.13
CA GLN A 86 -23.91 -0.03 0.40
C GLN A 86 -24.88 -0.29 -0.74
N HIS A 87 -24.42 -0.14 -1.98
CA HIS A 87 -25.25 -0.40 -3.15
C HIS A 87 -25.65 -1.87 -3.27
N GLU A 88 -24.73 -2.79 -3.02
CA GLU A 88 -25.00 -4.23 -2.99
C GLU A 88 -25.87 -4.64 -1.80
N GLN A 89 -25.80 -3.96 -0.66
CA GLN A 89 -26.74 -4.18 0.47
C GLN A 89 -28.17 -3.83 0.12
N VAL A 90 -28.40 -2.72 -0.57
CA VAL A 90 -29.74 -2.35 -1.08
C VAL A 90 -30.29 -3.45 -2.00
N LYS A 91 -29.41 -4.14 -2.74
CA LYS A 91 -29.77 -5.30 -3.56
C LYS A 91 -29.85 -6.61 -2.76
N GLY A 92 -29.63 -6.60 -1.44
CA GLY A 92 -29.65 -7.78 -0.56
C GLY A 92 -28.47 -8.74 -0.73
N ARG A 93 -27.37 -8.33 -1.35
CA ARG A 93 -26.21 -9.18 -1.61
C ARG A 93 -25.15 -9.17 -0.52
N TYR A 94 -25.14 -8.15 0.35
CA TYR A 94 -24.20 -8.04 1.49
C TYR A 94 -24.95 -7.82 2.79
N GLU A 95 -24.47 -8.43 3.87
CA GLU A 95 -25.02 -8.24 5.20
C GLU A 95 -24.54 -6.93 5.84
N ALA A 96 -25.40 -6.28 6.63
CA ALA A 96 -25.07 -5.03 7.35
C ALA A 96 -23.87 -5.16 8.31
N PHE A 97 -23.58 -6.38 8.76
CA PHE A 97 -22.46 -6.70 9.64
C PHE A 97 -21.09 -6.34 9.02
N VAL A 98 -20.90 -6.56 7.73
CA VAL A 98 -19.62 -6.29 7.02
C VAL A 98 -19.25 -4.80 7.08
N LEU A 99 -20.22 -3.90 7.00
CA LEU A 99 -19.99 -2.45 7.07
C LEU A 99 -19.44 -1.98 8.42
N ARG A 100 -19.87 -2.58 9.52
CA ARG A 100 -19.44 -2.19 10.87
C ARG A 100 -18.00 -2.61 11.17
N GLU A 101 -17.57 -3.74 10.62
CA GLU A 101 -16.23 -4.28 10.87
C GLU A 101 -15.15 -3.50 10.12
N PHE A 102 -15.48 -2.90 8.98
CA PHE A 102 -14.56 -2.16 8.14
C PHE A 102 -14.64 -0.63 8.25
N ASP A 103 -15.55 -0.10 9.05
CA ASP A 103 -15.66 1.35 9.30
C ASP A 103 -14.73 1.85 10.42
N ASP A 104 -13.66 1.09 10.71
CA ASP A 104 -12.63 1.51 11.65
C ASP A 104 -11.59 2.38 10.93
N VAL A 105 -11.71 3.69 11.15
CA VAL A 105 -10.80 4.70 10.58
C VAL A 105 -9.37 4.47 11.06
N ASP A 106 -9.19 4.04 12.30
CA ASP A 106 -7.87 3.81 12.90
C ASP A 106 -7.15 2.65 12.20
N LEU A 107 -7.86 1.58 11.88
CA LEU A 107 -7.29 0.44 11.14
C LEU A 107 -6.81 0.82 9.73
N PHE A 108 -7.53 1.72 9.06
CA PHE A 108 -7.14 2.25 7.76
C PHE A 108 -5.83 3.03 7.83
N TRP A 109 -5.74 3.97 8.79
CA TRP A 109 -4.55 4.79 8.98
C TRP A 109 -3.34 3.95 9.42
N ASP A 110 -3.55 2.99 10.31
CA ASP A 110 -2.51 2.08 10.77
C ASP A 110 -1.89 1.32 9.60
N ARG A 111 -2.68 0.81 8.67
CA ARG A 111 -2.17 0.11 7.48
C ARG A 111 -1.39 1.01 6.53
N VAL A 112 -1.85 2.22 6.26
CA VAL A 112 -1.14 3.19 5.42
C VAL A 112 0.20 3.56 6.06
N LEU A 113 0.22 3.77 7.37
CA LEU A 113 1.42 4.09 8.13
C LEU A 113 2.37 2.89 8.24
N GLU A 114 1.86 1.69 8.46
CA GLU A 114 2.66 0.45 8.51
C GLU A 114 3.41 0.21 7.20
N GLU A 115 2.76 0.35 6.06
CA GLU A 115 3.43 0.21 4.75
C GLU A 115 4.55 1.25 4.57
N ASP A 116 4.31 2.48 4.97
CA ASP A 116 5.28 3.57 4.83
C ASP A 116 6.48 3.38 5.79
N ILE A 117 6.23 2.98 7.02
CA ILE A 117 7.25 2.65 8.01
C ILE A 117 8.08 1.46 7.54
N TYR A 118 7.45 0.40 7.06
CA TYR A 118 8.14 -0.79 6.57
C TYR A 118 9.03 -0.47 5.38
N ALA A 119 8.55 0.32 4.42
CA ALA A 119 9.34 0.75 3.28
C ALA A 119 10.59 1.55 3.72
N ARG A 120 10.45 2.46 4.68
CA ARG A 120 11.58 3.23 5.24
C ARG A 120 12.57 2.36 5.99
N VAL A 121 12.08 1.40 6.75
CA VAL A 121 12.96 0.42 7.42
C VAL A 121 13.78 -0.35 6.41
N LEU A 122 13.17 -0.83 5.32
CA LEU A 122 13.90 -1.52 4.25
C LEU A 122 14.96 -0.63 3.59
N GLU A 123 14.64 0.63 3.32
CA GLU A 123 15.61 1.60 2.77
C GLU A 123 16.83 1.75 3.68
N VAL A 124 16.62 1.99 4.97
CA VAL A 124 17.70 2.12 5.96
C VAL A 124 18.53 0.83 6.07
N VAL A 125 17.86 -0.32 6.06
CA VAL A 125 18.54 -1.63 6.12
C VAL A 125 19.42 -1.85 4.88
N GLN A 126 19.00 -1.39 3.70
CA GLN A 126 19.81 -1.49 2.48
C GLN A 126 21.11 -0.66 2.53
N GLU A 127 21.14 0.41 3.31
CA GLU A 127 22.32 1.24 3.52
C GLU A 127 23.32 0.65 4.50
N LEU A 128 22.93 -0.36 5.27
CA LEU A 128 23.83 -1.01 6.24
C LEU A 128 24.94 -1.81 5.56
N PRO A 129 26.12 -1.93 6.21
CA PRO A 129 27.15 -2.88 5.79
C PRO A 129 26.57 -4.30 5.67
N ARG A 130 27.08 -5.07 4.70
CA ARG A 130 26.53 -6.38 4.28
C ARG A 130 26.20 -7.31 5.46
N GLN A 131 27.08 -7.40 6.44
CA GLN A 131 26.90 -8.30 7.60
C GLN A 131 25.69 -7.90 8.45
N TYR A 132 25.51 -6.62 8.72
CA TYR A 132 24.36 -6.10 9.50
C TYR A 132 23.08 -6.17 8.69
N ARG A 133 23.15 -5.88 7.40
CA ARG A 133 22.01 -6.00 6.48
C ARG A 133 21.43 -7.41 6.49
N ASN A 134 22.27 -8.43 6.37
CA ASN A 134 21.82 -9.82 6.35
C ASN A 134 21.14 -10.22 7.67
N VAL A 135 21.69 -9.81 8.81
CA VAL A 135 21.07 -10.05 10.13
C VAL A 135 19.70 -9.37 10.20
N MET A 136 19.60 -8.10 9.80
CA MET A 136 18.35 -7.35 9.84
C MET A 136 17.29 -7.93 8.89
N MET A 137 17.67 -8.33 7.68
CA MET A 137 16.75 -8.94 6.73
C MET A 137 16.17 -10.25 7.27
N LEU A 138 17.00 -11.12 7.85
CA LEU A 138 16.53 -12.36 8.46
C LEU A 138 15.59 -12.08 9.65
N SER A 139 15.87 -11.05 10.46
CA SER A 139 14.98 -10.64 11.55
C SER A 139 13.63 -10.12 11.02
N LEU A 140 13.64 -9.35 9.93
CA LEU A 140 12.40 -8.86 9.28
C LEU A 140 11.57 -10.00 8.66
N ASP A 141 12.24 -11.06 8.20
CA ASP A 141 11.59 -12.28 7.71
C ASP A 141 11.01 -13.16 8.84
N GLY A 142 11.18 -12.74 10.10
CA GLY A 142 10.58 -13.37 11.28
C GLY A 142 11.42 -14.44 11.94
N TYR A 143 12.70 -14.62 11.55
CA TYR A 143 13.60 -15.55 12.22
C TYR A 143 13.99 -15.05 13.62
N LYS A 144 14.02 -15.97 14.57
CA LYS A 144 14.53 -15.69 15.93
C LYS A 144 16.05 -15.46 15.91
N ILE A 145 16.57 -14.73 16.88
CA ILE A 145 18.02 -14.41 16.97
C ILE A 145 18.88 -15.68 16.93
N SER A 146 18.45 -16.77 17.59
CA SER A 146 19.13 -18.06 17.55
C SER A 146 19.20 -18.67 16.15
N GLU A 147 18.13 -18.55 15.38
CA GLU A 147 18.05 -19.03 13.99
C GLU A 147 18.89 -18.14 13.06
N VAL A 148 18.90 -16.85 13.30
CA VAL A 148 19.75 -15.89 12.56
C VAL A 148 21.22 -16.20 12.78
N ALA A 149 21.64 -16.43 14.03
CA ALA A 149 23.00 -16.82 14.39
C ALA A 149 23.44 -18.10 13.69
N GLU A 150 22.57 -19.12 13.68
CA GLU A 150 22.84 -20.39 12.99
C GLU A 150 22.96 -20.21 11.48
N LYS A 151 22.04 -19.49 10.84
CA LYS A 151 22.07 -19.21 9.39
C LYS A 151 23.27 -18.39 8.95
N MET A 152 23.73 -17.50 9.81
CA MET A 152 24.89 -16.64 9.55
C MET A 152 26.22 -17.28 9.94
N GLY A 153 26.23 -18.40 10.67
CA GLY A 153 27.41 -19.04 11.18
C GLY A 153 28.17 -18.21 12.23
N ILE A 154 27.44 -17.41 13.01
CA ILE A 154 27.97 -16.54 14.06
C ILE A 154 27.46 -16.97 15.44
N SER A 155 28.12 -16.47 16.50
CA SER A 155 27.64 -16.74 17.85
C SER A 155 26.37 -15.98 18.17
N LEU A 156 25.57 -16.51 19.11
CA LEU A 156 24.35 -15.86 19.57
C LEU A 156 24.59 -14.44 20.13
N GLU A 157 25.75 -14.23 20.78
CA GLU A 157 26.16 -12.94 21.32
C GLU A 157 26.52 -11.91 20.22
N THR A 158 26.87 -12.39 19.04
CA THR A 158 27.23 -11.55 17.90
C THR A 158 26.04 -11.19 17.04
N ALA A 159 24.98 -12.00 17.04
CA ALA A 159 23.75 -11.76 16.26
C ALA A 159 22.84 -10.75 16.95
#